data_22984ca6bc8a1c5efb67aaa09a6eb393
#
_entry.id   22984ca6bc8a1c5efb67aaa09a6eb393
#
_cell.length_a   1.000
_cell.length_b   1.000
_cell.length_c   1.000
_cell.angle_alpha   90.00
_cell.angle_beta   90.00
_cell.angle_gamma   90.00
#
_symmetry.space_group_name_H-M   'P 1'
#
loop_
_entity.id
_entity.type
_entity.pdbx_description
1 polymer ?
#
loop_
_entity_poly.entity_id
_entity_poly.type
_entity_poly.pdbx_seq_one_letter_code
_entity_poly.pdbx_strand_id
1 'polypeptide(L)'
;MRNGKNHIDMELLDLTELQKVLQDFATDIRDRYRDVLANNDHIASKKLFDSIKTQVVVGDNAYEVTMTLEDYWKYVEEGVKGLSNPSSPFSNPGWKAFPHILKWVEVKPVIPRPGNNGKIPTPKQLAFLITRSIVTEGTHAYHPL
;
A
#
# COMPACT_ATOMS: atom_id res chain seq x y z
N MET A 1 10.87 -55.69 13.81
CA MET A 1 10.22 -54.56 14.46
C MET A 1 11.15 -53.36 14.37
N ARG A 2 10.95 -52.55 13.38
CA ARG A 2 11.72 -51.28 13.22
C ARG A 2 10.73 -50.13 13.00
N ASN A 3 10.58 -49.39 14.06
CA ASN A 3 10.77 -47.94 14.16
C ASN A 3 9.77 -47.06 13.41
N GLY A 4 8.52 -47.05 13.92
CA GLY A 4 7.60 -45.94 13.59
C GLY A 4 7.85 -44.65 14.36
N LYS A 5 8.88 -44.57 15.23
CA LYS A 5 9.14 -43.37 16.05
C LYS A 5 9.98 -42.30 15.34
N ASN A 6 10.85 -42.71 14.42
CA ASN A 6 11.75 -41.73 13.75
C ASN A 6 11.07 -40.95 12.63
N HIS A 7 9.95 -41.44 12.09
CA HIS A 7 9.28 -40.76 10.99
C HIS A 7 8.42 -39.58 11.47
N ILE A 8 7.80 -39.71 12.65
CA ILE A 8 6.95 -38.67 13.24
C ILE A 8 7.79 -37.48 13.73
N ASP A 9 8.96 -37.74 14.32
CA ASP A 9 9.85 -36.69 14.84
C ASP A 9 10.53 -35.87 13.71
N MET A 10 10.86 -36.51 12.57
CA MET A 10 11.39 -35.82 11.39
C MET A 10 10.33 -34.95 10.70
N GLU A 11 9.10 -35.43 10.58
CA GLU A 11 8.00 -34.64 10.01
C GLU A 11 7.67 -33.41 10.87
N LEU A 12 7.69 -33.53 12.18
CA LEU A 12 7.47 -32.40 13.10
C LEU A 12 8.59 -31.36 13.05
N LEU A 13 9.85 -31.80 12.89
CA LEU A 13 11.00 -30.90 12.71
C LEU A 13 10.92 -30.15 11.39
N ASP A 14 10.58 -30.82 10.30
CA ASP A 14 10.40 -30.21 8.97
C ASP A 14 9.26 -29.19 8.97
N LEU A 15 8.16 -29.47 9.65
CA LEU A 15 7.02 -28.54 9.77
C LEU A 15 7.39 -27.30 10.58
N THR A 16 8.19 -27.45 11.64
CA THR A 16 8.67 -26.33 12.46
C THR A 16 9.64 -25.44 11.69
N GLU A 17 10.56 -26.04 10.94
CA GLU A 17 11.48 -25.31 10.06
C GLU A 17 10.74 -24.59 8.95
N LEU A 18 9.79 -25.23 8.29
CA LEU A 18 8.94 -24.61 7.27
C LEU A 18 8.16 -23.42 7.84
N GLN A 19 7.57 -23.57 9.02
CA GLN A 19 6.86 -22.47 9.68
C GLN A 19 7.78 -21.30 9.97
N LYS A 20 9.01 -21.55 10.40
CA LYS A 20 10.01 -20.50 10.63
C LYS A 20 10.37 -19.77 9.33
N VAL A 21 10.64 -20.51 8.26
CA VAL A 21 10.94 -19.92 6.94
C VAL A 21 9.79 -19.05 6.46
N LEU A 22 8.54 -19.50 6.62
CA LEU A 22 7.36 -18.71 6.24
C LEU A 22 7.19 -17.46 7.12
N GLN A 23 7.53 -17.54 8.39
CA GLN A 23 7.51 -16.40 9.31
C GLN A 23 8.55 -15.35 8.92
N ASP A 24 9.77 -15.79 8.61
CA ASP A 24 10.85 -14.92 8.14
C ASP A 24 10.46 -14.25 6.81
N PHE A 25 9.90 -15.01 5.86
CA PHE A 25 9.39 -14.51 4.60
C PHE A 25 8.27 -13.48 4.78
N ALA A 26 7.31 -13.76 5.67
CA ALA A 26 6.22 -12.84 5.98
C ALA A 26 6.74 -11.52 6.56
N THR A 27 7.77 -11.59 7.40
CA THR A 27 8.44 -10.42 7.98
C THR A 27 9.17 -9.63 6.91
N ASP A 28 9.93 -10.29 6.05
CA ASP A 28 10.68 -9.66 4.95
C ASP A 28 9.76 -8.91 3.98
N ILE A 29 8.66 -9.52 3.57
CA ILE A 29 7.67 -8.87 2.68
C ILE A 29 7.09 -7.63 3.34
N ARG A 30 6.68 -7.72 4.61
CA ARG A 30 6.15 -6.59 5.36
C ARG A 30 7.14 -5.44 5.41
N ASP A 31 8.37 -5.73 5.78
CA ASP A 31 9.40 -4.71 5.98
C ASP A 31 9.81 -4.09 4.63
N ARG A 32 9.95 -4.89 3.58
CA ARG A 32 10.20 -4.40 2.22
C ARG A 32 9.08 -3.48 1.73
N TYR A 33 7.82 -3.84 1.95
CA TYR A 33 6.70 -2.99 1.55
C TYR A 33 6.71 -1.65 2.31
N ARG A 34 7.02 -1.70 3.61
CA ARG A 34 7.18 -0.48 4.43
C ARG A 34 8.31 0.39 3.95
N ASP A 35 9.46 -0.20 3.61
CA ASP A 35 10.62 0.52 3.09
C ASP A 35 10.30 1.21 1.76
N VAL A 36 9.61 0.53 0.85
CA VAL A 36 9.20 1.12 -0.43
C VAL A 36 8.24 2.29 -0.22
N LEU A 37 7.27 2.17 0.70
CA LEU A 37 6.38 3.28 1.04
C LEU A 37 7.15 4.47 1.64
N ALA A 38 8.11 4.20 2.51
CA ALA A 38 8.94 5.23 3.13
C ALA A 38 9.82 5.95 2.09
N ASN A 39 10.51 5.19 1.24
CA ASN A 39 11.44 5.72 0.25
C ASN A 39 10.75 6.50 -0.86
N ASN A 40 9.52 6.15 -1.21
CA ASN A 40 8.74 6.85 -2.22
C ASN A 40 7.87 7.98 -1.64
N ASP A 41 8.07 8.34 -0.38
CA ASP A 41 7.41 9.45 0.28
C ASP A 41 5.86 9.32 0.33
N HIS A 42 5.36 8.07 0.36
CA HIS A 42 3.94 7.77 0.46
C HIS A 42 3.38 7.79 1.88
N ILE A 43 4.21 8.18 2.85
CA ILE A 43 3.83 8.25 4.27
C ILE A 43 3.36 9.67 4.62
N ALA A 44 2.14 10.04 4.24
CA ALA A 44 1.55 11.29 4.68
C ALA A 44 0.93 11.18 6.07
N SER A 45 0.02 10.21 6.26
CA SER A 45 -0.69 9.98 7.52
C SER A 45 -0.20 8.74 8.28
N LYS A 46 0.75 8.01 7.75
CA LYS A 46 1.24 6.69 8.22
C LYS A 46 0.18 5.60 8.31
N LYS A 47 -1.07 5.89 7.99
CA LYS A 47 -2.17 4.94 8.17
C LYS A 47 -1.96 3.64 7.40
N LEU A 48 -1.56 3.71 6.12
CA LEU A 48 -1.24 2.53 5.33
C LEU A 48 -0.01 1.81 5.90
N PHE A 49 1.06 2.54 6.19
CA PHE A 49 2.29 2.00 6.75
C PHE A 49 2.06 1.24 8.05
N ASP A 50 1.30 1.83 8.98
CA ASP A 50 1.02 1.24 10.30
C ASP A 50 0.02 0.09 10.22
N SER A 51 -0.82 0.05 9.17
CA SER A 51 -1.81 -1.02 8.97
C SER A 51 -1.22 -2.32 8.45
N ILE A 52 0.00 -2.28 7.89
CA ILE A 52 0.62 -3.46 7.28
C ILE A 52 0.97 -4.49 8.35
N LYS A 53 0.28 -5.61 8.30
CA LYS A 53 0.49 -6.76 9.19
C LYS A 53 0.62 -8.02 8.36
N THR A 54 1.49 -8.91 8.78
CA THR A 54 1.65 -10.24 8.19
C THR A 54 1.42 -11.31 9.24
N GLN A 55 0.83 -12.42 8.83
CA GLN A 55 0.51 -13.55 9.68
C GLN A 55 0.74 -14.84 8.92
N VAL A 56 1.31 -15.83 9.59
CA VAL A 56 1.38 -17.20 9.10
C VAL A 56 0.25 -17.99 9.76
N VAL A 57 -0.63 -18.54 8.95
CA VAL A 57 -1.74 -19.39 9.40
C VAL A 57 -1.40 -20.83 9.06
N VAL A 58 -1.47 -21.71 10.05
CA VAL A 58 -1.23 -23.14 9.90
C VAL A 58 -2.59 -23.83 9.84
N GLY A 59 -2.93 -24.38 8.67
CA GLY A 59 -4.10 -25.22 8.48
C GLY A 59 -3.75 -26.70 8.52
N ASP A 60 -4.77 -27.56 8.42
CA ASP A 60 -4.59 -29.02 8.51
C ASP A 60 -3.74 -29.59 7.38
N ASN A 61 -3.79 -29.00 6.19
CA ASN A 61 -3.09 -29.47 4.99
C ASN A 61 -2.35 -28.35 4.23
N ALA A 62 -2.28 -27.13 4.78
CA ALA A 62 -1.66 -26.00 4.12
C ALA A 62 -1.14 -24.96 5.10
N TYR A 63 -0.10 -24.25 4.68
CA TYR A 63 0.36 -23.06 5.34
C TYR A 63 -0.03 -21.85 4.48
N GLU A 64 -0.50 -20.80 5.11
CA GLU A 64 -0.89 -19.58 4.44
C GLU A 64 -0.15 -18.39 5.06
N VAL A 65 0.44 -17.55 4.20
CA VAL A 65 0.96 -16.25 4.59
C VAL A 65 -0.04 -15.18 4.18
N THR A 66 -0.65 -14.55 5.16
CA THR A 66 -1.65 -13.51 4.95
C THR A 66 -1.04 -12.15 5.25
N MET A 67 -1.23 -11.19 4.33
CA MET A 67 -0.88 -9.79 4.51
C MET A 67 -2.16 -8.95 4.57
N THR A 68 -2.32 -8.21 5.65
CA THR A 68 -3.47 -7.32 5.87
C THR A 68 -3.00 -5.87 5.84
N LEU A 69 -3.70 -5.04 5.11
CA LEU A 69 -3.42 -3.61 5.00
C LEU A 69 -4.70 -2.83 4.65
N GLU A 70 -4.65 -1.50 4.72
CA GLU A 70 -5.78 -0.63 4.39
C GLU A 70 -6.24 -0.80 2.94
N ASP A 71 -7.54 -0.72 2.70
CA ASP A 71 -8.18 -1.00 1.40
C ASP A 71 -7.67 -0.15 0.23
N TYR A 72 -7.10 1.01 0.49
CA TYR A 72 -6.58 1.86 -0.57
C TYR A 72 -5.19 1.48 -1.09
N TRP A 73 -4.58 0.40 -0.54
CA TRP A 73 -3.27 -0.10 -0.98
C TRP A 73 -3.19 -0.34 -2.49
N LYS A 74 -4.28 -0.86 -3.07
CA LYS A 74 -4.37 -1.13 -4.52
C LYS A 74 -4.20 0.11 -5.38
N TYR A 75 -4.62 1.28 -4.89
CA TYR A 75 -4.43 2.55 -5.61
C TYR A 75 -2.99 3.03 -5.56
N VAL A 76 -2.24 2.65 -4.54
CA VAL A 76 -0.80 2.90 -4.45
C VAL A 76 -0.05 1.95 -5.37
N GLU A 77 -0.44 0.67 -5.40
CA GLU A 77 0.18 -0.37 -6.23
C GLU A 77 -0.05 -0.12 -7.72
N GLU A 78 -1.31 0.05 -8.12
CA GLU A 78 -1.73 0.09 -9.53
C GLU A 78 -1.91 1.51 -10.07
N GLY A 79 -1.87 2.52 -9.19
CA GLY A 79 -2.27 3.88 -9.54
C GLY A 79 -3.78 4.02 -9.72
N VAL A 80 -4.19 5.19 -10.16
CA VAL A 80 -5.61 5.51 -10.38
C VAL A 80 -5.80 6.01 -11.80
N LYS A 81 -6.75 5.42 -12.52
CA LYS A 81 -7.07 5.84 -13.89
C LYS A 81 -7.97 7.07 -13.87
N GLY A 82 -7.62 8.09 -14.66
CA GLY A 82 -8.41 9.30 -14.82
C GLY A 82 -9.72 9.08 -15.57
N LEU A 83 -10.57 10.11 -15.60
CA LEU A 83 -11.91 10.07 -16.22
C LEU A 83 -11.91 9.71 -17.71
N SER A 84 -10.83 9.94 -18.41
CA SER A 84 -10.66 9.54 -19.81
C SER A 84 -10.64 8.02 -20.01
N ASN A 85 -10.44 7.25 -18.94
CA ASN A 85 -10.40 5.80 -18.97
C ASN A 85 -11.73 5.20 -18.48
N PRO A 86 -12.34 4.25 -19.22
CA PRO A 86 -13.61 3.62 -18.82
C PRO A 86 -13.54 2.86 -17.47
N SER A 87 -12.33 2.46 -17.06
CA SER A 87 -12.09 1.77 -15.79
C SER A 87 -11.74 2.73 -14.64
N SER A 88 -12.00 4.03 -14.80
CA SER A 88 -11.75 5.02 -13.75
C SER A 88 -12.66 4.77 -12.55
N PRO A 89 -12.12 4.84 -11.32
CA PRO A 89 -12.93 4.80 -10.10
C PRO A 89 -13.69 6.10 -9.84
N PHE A 90 -13.38 7.15 -10.61
CA PHE A 90 -14.04 8.45 -10.45
C PHE A 90 -15.34 8.53 -11.22
N SER A 91 -16.38 9.01 -10.56
CA SER A 91 -17.58 9.52 -11.22
C SER A 91 -17.43 11.02 -11.43
N ASN A 92 -17.91 11.53 -12.56
CA ASN A 92 -17.88 12.95 -12.84
C ASN A 92 -18.76 13.73 -11.80
N PRO A 93 -18.21 14.74 -11.10
CA PRO A 93 -16.92 15.39 -11.23
C PRO A 93 -15.79 14.86 -10.33
N GLY A 94 -15.92 13.75 -9.62
CA GLY A 94 -14.84 13.14 -8.82
C GLY A 94 -14.40 13.92 -7.57
N TRP A 95 -15.13 14.92 -7.15
CA TRP A 95 -14.81 15.83 -6.05
C TRP A 95 -14.74 15.17 -4.67
N LYS A 96 -15.17 13.94 -4.52
CA LYS A 96 -15.04 13.16 -3.29
C LYS A 96 -13.60 12.98 -2.83
N ALA A 97 -12.64 13.05 -3.75
CA ALA A 97 -11.21 12.98 -3.44
C ALA A 97 -10.67 14.28 -2.83
N PHE A 98 -11.30 15.43 -3.09
CA PHE A 98 -10.79 16.74 -2.68
C PHE A 98 -10.51 16.88 -1.18
N PRO A 99 -11.39 16.49 -0.25
CA PRO A 99 -11.11 16.61 1.19
C PRO A 99 -9.89 15.80 1.63
N HIS A 100 -9.64 14.65 1.01
CA HIS A 100 -8.50 13.80 1.31
C HIS A 100 -7.21 14.43 0.78
N ILE A 101 -7.24 14.98 -0.43
CA ILE A 101 -6.10 15.69 -1.02
C ILE A 101 -5.79 16.97 -0.25
N LEU A 102 -6.79 17.73 0.18
CA LEU A 102 -6.59 18.91 1.02
C LEU A 102 -5.87 18.57 2.30
N LYS A 103 -6.35 17.55 3.01
CA LYS A 103 -5.68 17.07 4.23
C LYS A 103 -4.25 16.61 3.96
N TRP A 104 -4.01 15.93 2.86
CA TRP A 104 -2.67 15.51 2.46
C TRP A 104 -1.74 16.71 2.20
N VAL A 105 -2.21 17.74 1.50
CA VAL A 105 -1.46 18.98 1.24
C VAL A 105 -1.12 19.72 2.53
N GLU A 106 -2.02 19.69 3.52
CA GLU A 106 -1.80 20.32 4.84
C GLU A 106 -0.79 19.56 5.70
N VAL A 107 -0.75 18.23 5.59
CA VAL A 107 0.16 17.36 6.38
C VAL A 107 1.56 17.32 5.76
N LYS A 108 1.65 17.22 4.43
CA LYS A 108 2.91 17.28 3.71
C LYS A 108 3.27 18.72 3.35
N PRO A 109 4.47 19.18 3.67
CA PRO A 109 4.94 20.50 3.26
C PRO A 109 5.23 20.52 1.75
N VAL A 110 4.16 20.57 0.95
CA VAL A 110 4.28 20.71 -0.50
C VAL A 110 4.59 22.16 -0.81
N ILE A 111 5.75 22.42 -1.43
CA ILE A 111 6.14 23.76 -1.88
C ILE A 111 5.57 23.98 -3.29
N PRO A 112 4.48 24.76 -3.45
CA PRO A 112 3.90 25.01 -4.74
C PRO A 112 4.79 25.95 -5.57
N ARG A 113 4.82 25.72 -6.87
CA ARG A 113 5.46 26.66 -7.81
C ARG A 113 4.54 27.86 -8.04
N PRO A 114 5.09 29.08 -8.22
CA PRO A 114 4.30 30.23 -8.62
C PRO A 114 3.55 29.93 -9.94
N GLY A 115 2.30 30.35 -10.02
CA GLY A 115 1.56 30.31 -11.27
C GLY A 115 2.07 31.32 -12.30
N ASN A 116 1.48 31.33 -13.51
CA ASN A 116 1.85 32.25 -14.59
C ASN A 116 1.72 33.73 -14.22
N ASN A 117 0.94 34.04 -13.19
CA ASN A 117 0.76 35.37 -12.62
C ASN A 117 1.74 35.69 -11.48
N GLY A 118 2.74 34.85 -11.24
CA GLY A 118 3.72 34.99 -10.17
C GLY A 118 3.19 34.75 -8.76
N LYS A 119 1.90 34.41 -8.59
CA LYS A 119 1.29 34.17 -7.29
C LYS A 119 1.44 32.69 -6.87
N ILE A 120 1.76 32.48 -5.60
CA ILE A 120 1.83 31.15 -4.99
C ILE A 120 0.40 30.73 -4.62
N PRO A 121 -0.08 29.56 -5.07
CA PRO A 121 -1.41 29.08 -4.72
C PRO A 121 -1.52 28.77 -3.23
N THR A 122 -2.68 29.05 -2.65
CA THR A 122 -3.01 28.63 -1.27
C THR A 122 -3.11 27.11 -1.19
N PRO A 123 -3.00 26.49 0.00
CA PRO A 123 -3.17 25.04 0.16
C PRO A 123 -4.46 24.51 -0.45
N LYS A 124 -5.56 25.25 -0.31
CA LYS A 124 -6.86 24.90 -0.89
C LYS A 124 -6.85 24.95 -2.44
N GLN A 125 -6.25 25.97 -3.01
CA GLN A 125 -6.09 26.09 -4.47
C GLN A 125 -5.17 24.99 -5.01
N LEU A 126 -4.08 24.69 -4.30
CA LEU A 126 -3.16 23.61 -4.66
C LEU A 126 -3.87 22.26 -4.61
N ALA A 127 -4.61 21.97 -3.53
CA ALA A 127 -5.41 20.76 -3.41
C ALA A 127 -6.44 20.62 -4.53
N PHE A 128 -7.07 21.72 -4.94
CA PHE A 128 -7.99 21.73 -6.07
C PHE A 128 -7.29 21.36 -7.39
N LEU A 129 -6.14 21.94 -7.68
CA LEU A 129 -5.38 21.65 -8.89
C LEU A 129 -4.90 20.20 -8.94
N ILE A 130 -4.41 19.68 -7.80
CA ILE A 130 -3.96 18.30 -7.67
C ILE A 130 -5.16 17.34 -7.85
N THR A 131 -6.29 17.61 -7.20
CA THR A 131 -7.50 16.80 -7.34
C THR A 131 -7.97 16.77 -8.78
N ARG A 132 -8.00 17.91 -9.45
CA ARG A 132 -8.37 18.00 -10.86
C ARG A 132 -7.46 17.15 -11.74
N SER A 133 -6.15 17.24 -11.56
CA SER A 133 -5.18 16.45 -12.33
C SER A 133 -5.37 14.95 -12.09
N ILE A 134 -5.50 14.51 -10.83
CA ILE A 134 -5.72 13.11 -10.49
C ILE A 134 -7.03 12.60 -11.10
N VAL A 135 -8.10 13.36 -11.01
CA VAL A 135 -9.42 12.96 -11.54
C VAL A 135 -9.39 12.90 -13.06
N THR A 136 -8.72 13.82 -13.73
CA THR A 136 -8.66 13.91 -15.19
C THR A 136 -7.67 12.90 -15.79
N GLU A 137 -6.46 12.86 -15.25
CA GLU A 137 -5.32 12.14 -15.84
C GLU A 137 -5.03 10.82 -15.11
N GLY A 138 -5.40 10.72 -13.83
CA GLY A 138 -5.04 9.61 -12.97
C GLY A 138 -3.69 9.78 -12.29
N THR A 139 -3.20 8.71 -11.69
CA THR A 139 -1.87 8.63 -11.06
C THR A 139 -1.11 7.43 -11.58
N HIS A 140 0.21 7.53 -11.56
CA HIS A 140 1.06 6.41 -11.92
C HIS A 140 1.01 5.30 -10.86
N ALA A 141 1.19 4.06 -11.31
CA ALA A 141 1.41 2.91 -10.44
C ALA A 141 2.83 2.97 -9.85
N TYR A 142 2.97 2.54 -8.60
CA TYR A 142 4.28 2.49 -7.92
C TYR A 142 4.81 1.07 -7.74
N HIS A 143 3.95 0.06 -7.82
CA HIS A 143 4.28 -1.36 -7.73
C HIS A 143 5.26 -1.68 -6.60
N PRO A 144 4.93 -1.39 -5.31
CA PRO A 144 5.81 -1.68 -4.20
C PRO A 144 5.95 -3.18 -3.88
N LEU A 145 5.09 -4.04 -4.41
CA LEU A 145 5.16 -5.49 -4.28
C LEU A 145 5.90 -6.18 -5.43
#